data_d369ae1dc828e9ac4cdce83f07e27619
#
_entry.id   d369ae1dc828e9ac4cdce83f07e27619
#
_cell.length_a   1.000
_cell.length_b   1.000
_cell.length_c   1.000
_cell.angle_alpha   90.00
_cell.angle_beta   90.00
_cell.angle_gamma   90.00
#
_symmetry.space_group_name_H-M   'P 1'
#
loop_
_entity.id
_entity.type
_entity.pdbx_description
1 polymer ?
#
loop_
_entity_poly.entity_id
_entity_poly.type
_entity_poly.pdbx_seq_one_letter_code
_entity_poly.pdbx_strand_id
1 'polypeptide(L)'
;EVGFCCEDVGKEIMIGFKVIDGSGNEAICMVLAEVQDKEAPIIVSCPPNITVDCRFPIDLNRLDLSFGTVATSEAARNPIVIDPKYYHLIDGQPLDGLAQDNCPPIVREVVDSSGFDQCGHGVIKRNFIITDQQGNSTQCTQLITVDNFANPFDENDITWPLDFDTAGLCDARILLPELLTNPLYKQPTFSDDVCSKIGVS
;
A
#
# COMPACT_ATOMS: atom_id res chain seq x y z
N GLU A 1 36.78 3.65 -26.80
CA GLU A 1 35.44 3.54 -26.21
C GLU A 1 35.27 4.71 -25.24
N VAL A 2 34.15 5.44 -25.34
CA VAL A 2 33.80 6.53 -24.43
C VAL A 2 32.64 6.04 -23.58
N GLY A 3 32.85 6.01 -22.25
CA GLY A 3 31.82 5.63 -21.28
C GLY A 3 31.19 6.89 -20.68
N PHE A 4 29.88 6.89 -20.52
CA PHE A 4 29.14 7.93 -19.80
C PHE A 4 28.57 7.37 -18.52
N CYS A 5 28.50 8.21 -17.49
CA CYS A 5 27.91 7.89 -16.19
C CYS A 5 26.55 8.59 -16.00
N CYS A 6 25.79 8.15 -15.00
CA CYS A 6 24.51 8.79 -14.67
C CYS A 6 24.64 10.30 -14.35
N GLU A 7 25.80 10.71 -13.85
CA GLU A 7 26.09 12.13 -13.59
C GLU A 7 26.20 12.96 -14.87
N ASP A 8 26.41 12.32 -16.03
CA ASP A 8 26.57 12.98 -17.31
C ASP A 8 25.24 13.21 -18.01
N VAL A 9 24.18 12.57 -17.56
CA VAL A 9 22.85 12.69 -18.13
C VAL A 9 22.37 14.13 -18.08
N GLY A 10 21.90 14.64 -19.24
CA GLY A 10 21.50 16.04 -19.40
C GLY A 10 22.64 17.02 -19.64
N LYS A 11 23.89 16.55 -19.75
CA LYS A 11 25.05 17.43 -20.02
C LYS A 11 25.53 17.29 -21.46
N GLU A 12 26.12 18.40 -21.94
CA GLU A 12 26.90 18.41 -23.19
C GLU A 12 28.37 18.16 -22.86
N ILE A 13 28.94 17.13 -23.45
CA ILE A 13 30.32 16.68 -23.20
C ILE A 13 31.11 16.75 -24.50
N MET A 14 32.28 17.40 -24.46
CA MET A 14 33.19 17.46 -25.60
C MET A 14 34.00 16.17 -25.68
N ILE A 15 33.85 15.46 -26.81
CA ILE A 15 34.55 14.20 -27.09
C ILE A 15 35.61 14.45 -28.14
N GLY A 16 36.86 14.11 -27.82
CA GLY A 16 37.98 14.17 -28.77
C GLY A 16 38.19 12.80 -29.45
N PHE A 17 38.12 12.76 -30.77
CA PHE A 17 38.49 11.60 -31.55
C PHE A 17 39.88 11.81 -32.13
N LYS A 18 40.81 10.91 -31.84
CA LYS A 18 42.12 10.86 -32.42
C LYS A 18 42.17 9.76 -33.47
N VAL A 19 42.53 10.11 -34.68
CA VAL A 19 42.71 9.18 -35.77
C VAL A 19 44.20 9.13 -36.15
N ILE A 20 44.73 7.95 -36.33
CA ILE A 20 46.11 7.72 -36.67
C ILE A 20 46.11 6.88 -37.96
N ASP A 21 46.83 7.34 -39.00
CA ASP A 21 46.98 6.59 -40.24
C ASP A 21 48.11 5.53 -40.15
N GLY A 22 48.22 4.69 -41.19
CA GLY A 22 49.25 3.65 -41.23
C GLY A 22 50.72 4.15 -41.31
N SER A 23 50.92 5.44 -41.50
CA SER A 23 52.22 6.13 -41.52
C SER A 23 52.52 6.87 -40.22
N GLY A 24 51.58 6.82 -39.25
CA GLY A 24 51.70 7.48 -37.94
C GLY A 24 51.27 8.96 -37.90
N ASN A 25 50.67 9.48 -38.98
CA ASN A 25 50.11 10.83 -38.92
C ASN A 25 48.84 10.86 -38.09
N GLU A 26 48.69 11.93 -37.30
CA GLU A 26 47.58 12.07 -36.36
C GLU A 26 46.64 13.22 -36.77
N ALA A 27 45.37 13.01 -36.65
CA ALA A 27 44.35 14.03 -36.73
C ALA A 27 43.39 13.95 -35.52
N ILE A 28 42.99 15.11 -34.99
CA ILE A 28 42.06 15.22 -33.88
C ILE A 28 40.82 15.93 -34.35
N CYS A 29 39.64 15.33 -34.08
CA CYS A 29 38.34 15.93 -34.28
C CYS A 29 37.63 16.01 -32.91
N MET A 30 36.99 17.12 -32.63
CA MET A 30 36.21 17.31 -31.41
C MET A 30 34.72 17.37 -31.78
N VAL A 31 33.89 16.63 -31.05
CA VAL A 31 32.46 16.57 -31.22
C VAL A 31 31.79 16.84 -29.89
N LEU A 32 30.79 17.70 -29.88
CA LEU A 32 29.92 17.92 -28.75
C LEU A 32 28.84 16.82 -28.73
N ALA A 33 28.78 16.06 -27.65
CA ALA A 33 27.78 15.03 -27.44
C ALA A 33 26.87 15.40 -26.28
N GLU A 34 25.57 15.34 -26.47
CA GLU A 34 24.57 15.44 -25.41
C GLU A 34 24.23 14.03 -24.91
N VAL A 35 24.35 13.82 -23.59
CA VAL A 35 24.03 12.55 -22.97
C VAL A 35 22.57 12.58 -22.56
N GLN A 36 21.77 11.66 -23.13
CA GLN A 36 20.34 11.56 -22.84
C GLN A 36 19.99 10.16 -22.36
N ASP A 37 19.18 10.07 -21.31
CA ASP A 37 18.49 8.86 -20.91
C ASP A 37 17.07 8.89 -21.48
N LYS A 38 16.69 7.87 -22.23
CA LYS A 38 15.37 7.74 -22.86
C LYS A 38 14.63 6.50 -22.42
N GLU A 39 15.21 5.72 -21.53
CA GLU A 39 14.61 4.52 -21.00
C GLU A 39 13.94 4.83 -19.66
N ALA A 40 12.71 4.37 -19.51
CA ALA A 40 12.00 4.52 -18.23
C ALA A 40 12.45 3.41 -17.27
N PRO A 41 12.42 3.67 -15.94
CA PRO A 41 12.65 2.63 -14.94
C PRO A 41 11.75 1.41 -15.15
N ILE A 42 12.29 0.22 -14.89
CA ILE A 42 11.58 -1.05 -15.04
C ILE A 42 11.12 -1.52 -13.65
N ILE A 43 9.83 -1.83 -13.53
CA ILE A 43 9.30 -2.47 -12.34
C ILE A 43 9.52 -3.97 -12.45
N VAL A 44 10.40 -4.50 -11.61
CA VAL A 44 10.66 -5.95 -11.48
C VAL A 44 9.55 -6.61 -10.67
N SER A 45 9.14 -5.97 -9.57
CA SER A 45 8.00 -6.38 -8.77
C SER A 45 7.36 -5.17 -8.09
N CYS A 46 6.04 -5.20 -7.95
CA CYS A 46 5.31 -4.25 -7.11
C CYS A 46 5.12 -4.84 -5.72
N PRO A 47 4.98 -4.04 -4.66
CA PRO A 47 4.50 -4.53 -3.39
C PRO A 47 3.20 -5.32 -3.58
N PRO A 48 3.08 -6.55 -3.00
CA PRO A 48 1.92 -7.40 -3.24
C PRO A 48 0.65 -6.78 -2.68
N ASN A 49 -0.48 -7.05 -3.33
CA ASN A 49 -1.78 -6.76 -2.72
C ASN A 49 -1.94 -7.62 -1.47
N ILE A 50 -2.54 -7.04 -0.43
CA ILE A 50 -2.62 -7.68 0.87
C ILE A 50 -4.01 -7.47 1.47
N THR A 51 -4.52 -8.50 2.14
CA THR A 51 -5.71 -8.37 2.98
C THR A 51 -5.30 -8.50 4.44
N VAL A 52 -5.69 -7.55 5.25
CA VAL A 52 -5.39 -7.51 6.69
C VAL A 52 -6.68 -7.49 7.49
N ASP A 53 -6.62 -8.09 8.67
CA ASP A 53 -7.72 -8.02 9.63
C ASP A 53 -7.86 -6.60 10.19
N CYS A 54 -9.07 -6.13 10.38
CA CYS A 54 -9.37 -4.78 10.89
C CYS A 54 -8.78 -4.47 12.26
N ARG A 55 -8.39 -5.48 13.05
CA ARG A 55 -7.67 -5.31 14.31
C ARG A 55 -6.18 -4.99 14.13
N PHE A 56 -5.67 -5.10 12.92
CA PHE A 56 -4.31 -4.68 12.63
C PHE A 56 -4.20 -3.15 12.72
N PRO A 57 -3.25 -2.61 13.52
CA PRO A 57 -3.09 -1.17 13.67
C PRO A 57 -2.51 -0.57 12.38
N ILE A 58 -3.33 0.16 11.62
CA ILE A 58 -2.93 0.82 10.39
C ILE A 58 -2.57 2.28 10.68
N ASP A 59 -1.32 2.65 10.41
CA ASP A 59 -0.89 4.04 10.40
C ASP A 59 -0.79 4.52 8.94
N LEU A 60 -1.77 5.33 8.52
CA LEU A 60 -1.83 5.88 7.16
C LEU A 60 -0.62 6.76 6.78
N ASN A 61 0.13 7.26 7.77
CA ASN A 61 1.32 8.05 7.52
C ASN A 61 2.60 7.22 7.40
N ARG A 62 2.54 5.94 7.77
CA ARG A 62 3.69 5.03 7.83
C ARG A 62 3.34 3.64 7.25
N LEU A 63 2.66 3.63 6.12
CA LEU A 63 2.28 2.37 5.44
C LEU A 63 3.51 1.59 4.96
N ASP A 64 4.61 2.28 4.68
CA ASP A 64 5.90 1.70 4.30
C ASP A 64 6.41 0.68 5.32
N LEU A 65 6.25 0.96 6.61
CA LEU A 65 6.72 0.08 7.69
C LEU A 65 5.96 -1.24 7.79
N SER A 66 4.70 -1.25 7.40
CA SER A 66 3.82 -2.41 7.57
C SER A 66 3.53 -3.15 6.27
N PHE A 67 3.57 -2.46 5.14
CA PHE A 67 3.10 -3.00 3.87
C PHE A 67 4.14 -2.92 2.76
N GLY A 68 5.39 -2.58 3.11
CA GLY A 68 6.50 -2.46 2.18
C GLY A 68 6.47 -1.18 1.34
N THR A 69 7.47 -1.04 0.50
CA THR A 69 7.65 0.06 -0.45
C THR A 69 8.24 -0.49 -1.75
N VAL A 70 8.61 0.38 -2.70
CA VAL A 70 9.38 -0.03 -3.86
C VAL A 70 10.84 0.33 -3.64
N ALA A 71 11.69 -0.70 -3.50
CA ALA A 71 13.14 -0.53 -3.41
C ALA A 71 13.75 -0.30 -4.80
N THR A 72 14.86 0.42 -4.85
CA THR A 72 15.63 0.67 -6.10
C THR A 72 16.84 -0.22 -6.24
N SER A 73 17.05 -1.14 -5.31
CA SER A 73 18.09 -2.20 -5.38
C SER A 73 17.69 -3.38 -4.50
N GLU A 74 18.18 -4.57 -4.84
CA GLU A 74 17.98 -5.77 -4.00
C GLU A 74 18.52 -5.60 -2.57
N ALA A 75 19.61 -4.87 -2.41
CA ALA A 75 20.20 -4.62 -1.08
C ALA A 75 19.34 -3.69 -0.20
N ALA A 76 18.45 -2.89 -0.81
CA ALA A 76 17.56 -1.98 -0.12
C ALA A 76 16.22 -2.63 0.25
N ARG A 77 15.91 -3.83 -0.23
CA ARG A 77 14.69 -4.56 0.13
C ARG A 77 14.77 -5.04 1.57
N ASN A 78 13.78 -4.67 2.36
CA ASN A 78 13.65 -5.13 3.73
C ASN A 78 12.74 -6.35 3.80
N PRO A 79 13.19 -7.46 4.41
CA PRO A 79 12.29 -8.54 4.78
C PRO A 79 11.42 -8.04 5.95
N ILE A 80 10.21 -7.58 5.66
CA ILE A 80 9.25 -7.26 6.71
C ILE A 80 8.66 -8.59 7.20
N VAL A 81 8.90 -8.90 8.46
CA VAL A 81 8.31 -10.06 9.13
C VAL A 81 6.99 -9.61 9.76
N ILE A 82 5.90 -10.14 9.27
CA ILE A 82 4.55 -9.81 9.73
C ILE A 82 3.98 -10.99 10.51
N ASP A 83 3.25 -10.71 11.60
CA ASP A 83 2.53 -11.75 12.35
C ASP A 83 1.44 -12.38 11.45
N PRO A 84 1.55 -13.67 11.12
CA PRO A 84 0.66 -14.34 10.15
C PRO A 84 -0.83 -14.28 10.53
N LYS A 85 -1.16 -14.07 11.79
CA LYS A 85 -2.56 -14.02 12.24
C LYS A 85 -3.36 -12.82 11.70
N TYR A 86 -2.66 -11.75 11.25
CA TYR A 86 -3.31 -10.54 10.73
C TYR A 86 -3.32 -10.45 9.22
N TYR A 87 -2.68 -11.39 8.51
CA TYR A 87 -2.48 -11.29 7.07
C TYR A 87 -2.87 -12.57 6.34
N HIS A 88 -3.53 -12.40 5.21
CA HIS A 88 -3.58 -13.42 4.17
C HIS A 88 -2.47 -13.13 3.15
N LEU A 89 -1.27 -13.60 3.44
CA LEU A 89 -0.14 -13.59 2.52
C LEU A 89 0.23 -14.99 2.10
N ILE A 90 0.70 -15.09 0.86
CA ILE A 90 1.42 -16.27 0.39
C ILE A 90 2.79 -16.27 1.10
N ASP A 91 3.05 -17.28 1.92
CA ASP A 91 4.28 -17.43 2.70
C ASP A 91 5.54 -17.19 1.87
N GLY A 92 6.46 -16.39 2.41
CA GLY A 92 7.80 -16.20 1.89
C GLY A 92 7.97 -15.12 0.82
N GLN A 93 6.92 -14.34 0.49
CA GLN A 93 7.07 -13.21 -0.42
C GLN A 93 7.56 -11.95 0.32
N PRO A 94 8.56 -11.24 -0.21
CA PRO A 94 8.94 -9.95 0.34
C PRO A 94 7.81 -8.95 0.11
N LEU A 95 7.53 -8.10 1.11
CA LEU A 95 6.54 -7.03 0.97
C LEU A 95 7.03 -5.88 0.10
N ASP A 96 8.34 -5.68 0.04
CA ASP A 96 8.93 -4.66 -0.83
C ASP A 96 8.88 -5.09 -2.29
N GLY A 97 8.43 -4.19 -3.13
CA GLY A 97 8.64 -4.24 -4.56
C GLY A 97 10.08 -3.89 -4.93
N LEU A 98 10.41 -4.02 -6.21
CA LEU A 98 11.70 -3.65 -6.78
C LEU A 98 11.52 -2.93 -8.10
N ALA A 99 12.19 -1.80 -8.25
CA ALA A 99 12.38 -1.13 -9.52
C ALA A 99 13.87 -1.01 -9.83
N GLN A 100 14.21 -1.10 -11.09
CA GLN A 100 15.58 -1.00 -11.58
C GLN A 100 15.65 -0.04 -12.76
N ASP A 101 16.77 0.63 -12.85
CA ASP A 101 17.10 1.53 -13.93
C ASP A 101 18.61 1.53 -14.16
N ASN A 102 19.05 2.02 -15.33
CA ASN A 102 20.46 2.27 -15.63
C ASN A 102 21.04 3.36 -14.70
N CYS A 103 20.20 4.32 -14.26
CA CYS A 103 20.53 5.34 -13.27
C CYS A 103 19.57 5.25 -12.07
N PRO A 104 20.03 5.57 -10.83
CA PRO A 104 19.19 5.44 -9.65
C PRO A 104 17.90 6.28 -9.77
N PRO A 105 16.72 5.65 -9.81
CA PRO A 105 15.46 6.36 -9.92
C PRO A 105 14.96 6.87 -8.55
N ILE A 106 14.01 7.79 -8.59
CA ILE A 106 13.30 8.31 -7.41
C ILE A 106 11.93 7.66 -7.35
N VAL A 107 11.55 7.18 -6.17
CA VAL A 107 10.24 6.60 -5.89
C VAL A 107 9.39 7.61 -5.13
N ARG A 108 8.18 7.88 -5.64
CA ARG A 108 7.16 8.68 -4.98
C ARG A 108 5.91 7.86 -4.78
N GLU A 109 5.38 7.88 -3.56
CA GLU A 109 4.13 7.24 -3.21
C GLU A 109 2.98 8.24 -3.19
N VAL A 110 1.81 7.81 -3.67
CA VAL A 110 0.53 8.51 -3.55
C VAL A 110 -0.47 7.54 -2.92
N VAL A 111 -1.00 7.93 -1.76
CA VAL A 111 -1.99 7.13 -1.02
C VAL A 111 -3.39 7.68 -1.26
N ASP A 112 -4.31 6.79 -1.63
CA ASP A 112 -5.74 7.05 -1.69
C ASP A 112 -6.44 6.14 -0.69
N SER A 113 -6.94 6.74 0.39
CA SER A 113 -7.69 6.08 1.45
C SER A 113 -9.19 6.40 1.40
N SER A 114 -9.69 6.96 0.31
CA SER A 114 -11.12 7.32 0.17
C SER A 114 -12.06 6.10 0.23
N GLY A 115 -11.54 4.92 -0.11
CA GLY A 115 -12.25 3.65 0.03
C GLY A 115 -12.17 3.02 1.42
N PHE A 116 -11.54 3.69 2.39
CA PHE A 116 -11.41 3.21 3.77
C PHE A 116 -12.42 3.95 4.65
N ASP A 117 -13.35 3.23 5.22
CA ASP A 117 -14.45 3.79 5.96
C ASP A 117 -14.12 4.10 7.43
N GLN A 118 -15.06 4.78 8.12
CA GLN A 118 -14.90 5.11 9.53
C GLN A 118 -15.02 3.89 10.46
N CYS A 119 -15.46 2.76 9.94
CA CYS A 119 -15.56 1.49 10.65
C CYS A 119 -14.24 0.69 10.59
N GLY A 120 -13.25 1.20 9.88
CA GLY A 120 -11.96 0.54 9.73
C GLY A 120 -11.94 -0.54 8.63
N HIS A 121 -12.92 -0.55 7.75
CA HIS A 121 -13.01 -1.48 6.62
C HIS A 121 -12.80 -0.76 5.29
N GLY A 122 -12.44 -1.51 4.28
CA GLY A 122 -12.34 -1.00 2.92
C GLY A 122 -10.99 -1.23 2.27
N VAL A 123 -10.66 -0.37 1.32
CA VAL A 123 -9.45 -0.52 0.51
C VAL A 123 -8.64 0.77 0.55
N ILE A 124 -7.36 0.62 0.89
CA ILE A 124 -6.36 1.68 0.75
C ILE A 124 -5.57 1.37 -0.51
N LYS A 125 -5.54 2.32 -1.43
CA LYS A 125 -4.79 2.22 -2.68
C LYS A 125 -3.50 3.03 -2.56
N ARG A 126 -2.37 2.37 -2.82
CA ARG A 126 -1.05 2.99 -2.87
C ARG A 126 -0.53 2.94 -4.31
N ASN A 127 -0.23 4.09 -4.88
CA ASN A 127 0.34 4.18 -6.21
C ASN A 127 1.80 4.65 -6.10
N PHE A 128 2.72 3.83 -6.58
CA PHE A 128 4.15 4.13 -6.61
C PHE A 128 4.52 4.62 -8.00
N ILE A 129 5.08 5.81 -8.07
CA ILE A 129 5.57 6.44 -9.30
C ILE A 129 7.09 6.47 -9.20
N ILE A 130 7.74 5.79 -10.13
CA ILE A 130 9.19 5.66 -10.20
C ILE A 130 9.66 6.51 -11.37
N THR A 131 10.54 7.46 -11.13
CA THR A 131 10.97 8.44 -12.11
C THR A 131 12.49 8.53 -12.15
N ASP A 132 13.10 8.54 -13.33
CA ASP A 132 14.52 8.77 -13.54
C ASP A 132 14.87 10.28 -13.49
N GLN A 133 16.14 10.59 -13.73
CA GLN A 133 16.63 11.97 -13.73
C GLN A 133 16.14 12.79 -14.94
N GLN A 134 15.73 12.14 -16.04
CA GLN A 134 15.24 12.79 -17.26
C GLN A 134 13.72 12.96 -17.25
N GLY A 135 13.02 12.41 -16.26
CA GLY A 135 11.58 12.48 -16.11
C GLY A 135 10.83 11.34 -16.78
N ASN A 136 11.53 10.31 -17.32
CA ASN A 136 10.86 9.09 -17.74
C ASN A 136 10.33 8.37 -16.50
N SER A 137 9.11 7.83 -16.58
CA SER A 137 8.48 7.27 -15.39
C SER A 137 7.67 6.02 -15.68
N THR A 138 7.60 5.18 -14.68
CA THR A 138 6.71 4.03 -14.63
C THR A 138 5.95 4.02 -13.31
N GLN A 139 4.91 3.21 -13.19
CA GLN A 139 4.10 3.17 -11.97
C GLN A 139 3.57 1.78 -11.68
N CYS A 140 3.35 1.49 -10.41
CA CYS A 140 2.62 0.31 -9.98
C CYS A 140 1.71 0.62 -8.78
N THR A 141 0.75 -0.27 -8.54
CA THR A 141 -0.26 -0.07 -7.51
C THR A 141 -0.29 -1.26 -6.57
N GLN A 142 -0.37 -0.98 -5.28
CA GLN A 142 -0.71 -1.93 -4.23
C GLN A 142 -2.10 -1.63 -3.69
N LEU A 143 -2.89 -2.67 -3.45
CA LEU A 143 -4.16 -2.60 -2.75
C LEU A 143 -4.01 -3.25 -1.37
N ILE A 144 -4.35 -2.51 -0.32
CA ILE A 144 -4.47 -3.02 1.04
C ILE A 144 -5.95 -3.10 1.34
N THR A 145 -6.49 -4.31 1.43
CA THR A 145 -7.88 -4.56 1.81
C THR A 145 -7.93 -4.82 3.31
N VAL A 146 -8.79 -4.09 4.00
CA VAL A 146 -9.02 -4.25 5.44
C VAL A 146 -10.40 -4.84 5.65
N ASP A 147 -10.46 -6.00 6.29
CA ASP A 147 -11.69 -6.75 6.48
C ASP A 147 -11.65 -7.53 7.82
N ASN A 148 -12.82 -7.86 8.36
CA ASN A 148 -12.94 -8.69 9.54
C ASN A 148 -13.03 -10.17 9.16
N PHE A 149 -11.90 -10.78 8.79
CA PHE A 149 -11.88 -12.19 8.39
C PHE A 149 -11.52 -13.16 9.51
N ALA A 150 -10.80 -12.69 10.53
CA ALA A 150 -10.34 -13.57 11.60
C ALA A 150 -11.43 -13.87 12.63
N ASN A 151 -12.38 -12.96 12.77
CA ASN A 151 -13.54 -13.14 13.63
C ASN A 151 -14.75 -12.36 13.04
N PRO A 152 -15.34 -12.83 11.92
CA PRO A 152 -16.49 -12.17 11.33
C PRO A 152 -17.65 -12.18 12.31
N PHE A 153 -18.35 -11.05 12.43
CA PHE A 153 -19.53 -10.92 13.27
C PHE A 153 -20.59 -11.93 12.84
N ASP A 154 -21.10 -12.71 13.79
CA ASP A 154 -22.13 -13.70 13.56
C ASP A 154 -23.24 -13.68 14.63
N GLU A 155 -24.20 -14.58 14.50
CA GLU A 155 -25.35 -14.66 15.40
C GLU A 155 -24.97 -14.99 16.86
N ASN A 156 -23.82 -15.64 17.10
CA ASN A 156 -23.34 -15.98 18.44
C ASN A 156 -22.75 -14.76 19.16
N ASP A 157 -22.43 -13.70 18.45
CA ASP A 157 -21.96 -12.43 19.03
C ASP A 157 -23.10 -11.60 19.59
N ILE A 158 -24.36 -12.02 19.35
CA ILE A 158 -25.54 -11.30 19.76
C ILE A 158 -26.14 -11.96 21.00
N THR A 159 -26.18 -11.23 22.11
CA THR A 159 -27.00 -11.59 23.26
C THR A 159 -28.33 -10.87 23.13
N TRP A 160 -29.34 -11.62 22.73
CA TRP A 160 -30.70 -11.09 22.57
C TRP A 160 -31.31 -10.75 23.92
N PRO A 161 -32.16 -9.70 24.00
CA PRO A 161 -32.93 -9.42 25.20
C PRO A 161 -33.86 -10.60 25.48
N LEU A 162 -34.19 -10.76 26.78
CA LEU A 162 -35.16 -11.77 27.20
C LEU A 162 -36.54 -11.45 26.61
N ASP A 163 -37.24 -12.52 26.22
CA ASP A 163 -38.64 -12.40 25.84
C ASP A 163 -39.47 -11.79 26.95
N PHE A 164 -40.31 -10.84 26.61
CA PHE A 164 -41.20 -10.20 27.58
C PHE A 164 -42.65 -10.54 27.25
N ASP A 165 -43.23 -11.32 28.08
CA ASP A 165 -44.65 -11.64 28.03
C ASP A 165 -45.41 -10.89 29.14
N THR A 166 -46.44 -10.17 28.79
CA THR A 166 -47.28 -9.44 29.75
C THR A 166 -48.75 -9.53 29.34
N ALA A 167 -49.57 -9.84 30.32
CA ALA A 167 -51.03 -9.83 30.15
C ALA A 167 -51.60 -8.55 30.78
N GLY A 168 -52.58 -7.95 30.09
CA GLY A 168 -53.35 -6.84 30.67
C GLY A 168 -52.77 -5.43 30.43
N LEU A 169 -51.78 -5.26 29.61
CA LEU A 169 -51.31 -3.95 29.17
C LEU A 169 -52.19 -3.40 28.02
N CYS A 170 -52.74 -2.21 28.24
CA CYS A 170 -53.54 -1.52 27.25
C CYS A 170 -52.72 -0.51 26.40
N ASP A 171 -51.47 -0.24 26.79
CA ASP A 171 -50.61 0.73 26.12
C ASP A 171 -49.26 0.08 25.76
N ALA A 172 -49.09 -0.20 24.47
CA ALA A 172 -47.88 -0.80 23.95
C ALA A 172 -46.61 0.06 24.13
N ARG A 173 -46.76 1.37 24.36
CA ARG A 173 -45.61 2.27 24.60
C ARG A 173 -44.87 1.95 25.90
N ILE A 174 -45.52 1.27 26.84
CA ILE A 174 -44.87 0.80 28.09
C ILE A 174 -43.81 -0.27 27.80
N LEU A 175 -43.92 -0.96 26.69
CA LEU A 175 -42.98 -1.98 26.24
C LEU A 175 -41.79 -1.42 25.43
N LEU A 176 -41.73 -0.08 25.27
CA LEU A 176 -40.56 0.53 24.59
C LEU A 176 -39.31 0.26 25.44
N PRO A 177 -38.19 -0.14 24.79
CA PRO A 177 -36.95 -0.49 25.49
C PRO A 177 -36.48 0.57 26.50
N GLU A 178 -36.73 1.85 26.22
CA GLU A 178 -36.33 2.97 27.08
C GLU A 178 -37.10 3.00 28.40
N LEU A 179 -38.31 2.45 28.42
CA LEU A 179 -39.20 2.47 29.61
C LEU A 179 -39.05 1.22 30.44
N LEU A 180 -38.39 0.16 29.98
CA LEU A 180 -38.15 -1.04 30.75
C LEU A 180 -37.08 -0.78 31.81
N THR A 181 -37.41 -1.13 33.06
CA THR A 181 -36.49 -0.94 34.20
C THR A 181 -35.37 -1.98 34.24
N ASN A 182 -35.65 -3.20 33.77
CA ASN A 182 -34.65 -4.26 33.72
C ASN A 182 -33.86 -4.17 32.41
N PRO A 183 -32.53 -3.98 32.47
CA PRO A 183 -31.70 -3.87 31.28
C PRO A 183 -31.72 -5.11 30.38
N LEU A 184 -32.03 -6.29 30.90
CA LEU A 184 -32.15 -7.55 30.15
C LEU A 184 -33.27 -7.55 29.09
N TYR A 185 -34.22 -6.63 29.18
CA TYR A 185 -35.32 -6.51 28.22
C TYR A 185 -35.17 -5.34 27.27
N LYS A 186 -34.06 -4.59 27.36
CA LYS A 186 -33.95 -3.31 26.63
C LYS A 186 -33.51 -3.48 25.20
N GLN A 187 -32.28 -3.95 25.04
CA GLN A 187 -31.65 -4.02 23.73
C GLN A 187 -30.68 -5.21 23.68
N PRO A 188 -30.43 -5.78 22.49
CA PRO A 188 -29.37 -6.74 22.34
C PRO A 188 -28.02 -6.16 22.71
N THR A 189 -27.13 -6.99 23.21
CA THR A 189 -25.73 -6.64 23.46
C THR A 189 -24.84 -7.46 22.56
N PHE A 190 -23.68 -6.92 22.23
CA PHE A 190 -22.77 -7.50 21.25
C PHE A 190 -21.43 -7.80 21.92
N SER A 191 -20.85 -8.96 21.61
CA SER A 191 -19.56 -9.39 22.17
C SER A 191 -18.37 -9.07 21.27
N ASP A 192 -18.59 -8.90 19.96
CA ASP A 192 -17.57 -8.52 18.97
C ASP A 192 -18.01 -7.29 18.19
N ASP A 193 -17.63 -6.12 18.69
CA ASP A 193 -17.89 -4.83 18.04
C ASP A 193 -16.62 -4.11 17.56
N VAL A 194 -15.46 -4.78 17.66
CA VAL A 194 -14.14 -4.14 17.48
C VAL A 194 -13.95 -3.58 16.08
N CYS A 195 -14.57 -4.23 15.09
CA CYS A 195 -14.41 -3.86 13.68
C CYS A 195 -15.73 -3.51 12.98
N SER A 196 -16.84 -3.42 13.71
CA SER A 196 -18.16 -3.23 13.11
C SER A 196 -18.94 -2.16 13.84
N LYS A 197 -19.57 -1.24 13.09
CA LYS A 197 -20.65 -0.43 13.66
C LYS A 197 -21.91 -1.25 13.65
N ILE A 198 -22.26 -1.79 14.79
CA ILE A 198 -23.52 -2.52 14.95
C ILE A 198 -24.60 -1.53 15.35
N GLY A 199 -25.66 -1.46 14.57
CA GLY A 199 -26.83 -0.64 14.83
C GLY A 199 -28.07 -1.51 15.00
N VAL A 200 -28.95 -1.13 15.92
CA VAL A 200 -30.29 -1.70 16.07
C VAL A 200 -31.27 -0.68 15.53
N SER A 201 -32.08 -1.06 14.54
CA SER A 201 -33.13 -0.24 13.94
C SER A 201 -34.52 -0.68 14.40
#